data_f6059e899547cc2c296c6ea738f8eb09
#
_entry.id   f6059e899547cc2c296c6ea738f8eb09
#
_cell.length_a   1.000
_cell.length_b   1.000
_cell.length_c   1.000
_cell.angle_alpha   90.00
_cell.angle_beta   90.00
_cell.angle_gamma   90.00
#
_symmetry.space_group_name_H-M   'P 1'
#
loop_
_entity.id
_entity.type
_entity.pdbx_description
1 polymer ?
#
loop_
_entity_poly.entity_id
_entity_poly.type
_entity_poly.pdbx_seq_one_letter_code
_entity_poly.pdbx_strand_id
1 'polypeptide(L)'
;MSKHSALDTFGRSGNPAFGDIFEGDAQFTDLPTDQKMTLAGTVNKTGILLGLCFLTATISWNLYSPVLMVVGVIGGLIAAIVTIFKPTIAPTSSSFYALFQGLALGGISFMFENQYPGIAVQAIGLTFGTLASLLVCYKTGLIKPTENFRLMIVGATGGIFLLYMVSFMMQIFGGSSLGFIHSNGFFGIGFSLFVVGIAALNLVL
;
A
#
# COMPACT_ATOMS: atom_id res chain seq x y z
N MET A 1 25.94 -21.37 22.13
CA MET A 1 25.24 -21.09 20.87
C MET A 1 25.76 -19.75 20.39
N SER A 2 26.57 -19.75 19.33
CA SER A 2 27.14 -18.53 18.76
C SER A 2 26.03 -17.76 18.03
N LYS A 3 25.67 -16.58 18.53
CA LYS A 3 24.81 -15.66 17.80
C LYS A 3 25.60 -15.18 16.57
N HIS A 4 25.09 -15.46 15.40
CA HIS A 4 25.68 -14.96 14.16
C HIS A 4 25.47 -13.45 14.07
N SER A 5 26.55 -12.69 14.03
CA SER A 5 26.61 -11.22 13.89
C SER A 5 25.78 -10.70 12.70
N ALA A 6 25.58 -11.51 11.67
CA ALA A 6 24.73 -11.18 10.54
C ALA A 6 23.24 -11.03 10.92
N LEU A 7 22.75 -11.83 11.88
CA LEU A 7 21.34 -11.75 12.32
C LEU A 7 21.05 -10.47 13.11
N ASP A 8 22.02 -9.94 13.83
CA ASP A 8 21.89 -8.65 14.55
C ASP A 8 21.85 -7.46 13.58
N THR A 9 22.46 -7.60 12.39
CA THR A 9 22.43 -6.56 11.35
C THR A 9 21.14 -6.60 10.52
N PHE A 10 20.61 -7.79 10.27
CA PHE A 10 19.35 -7.96 9.52
C PHE A 10 18.10 -7.86 10.39
N GLY A 11 18.23 -7.97 11.71
CA GLY A 11 17.14 -7.73 12.67
C GLY A 11 16.81 -6.24 12.85
N ARG A 12 17.68 -5.34 12.41
CA ARG A 12 17.38 -3.89 12.36
C ARG A 12 16.62 -3.60 11.06
N SER A 13 15.42 -3.09 11.20
CA SER A 13 14.64 -2.60 10.06
C SER A 13 15.46 -1.55 9.32
N GLY A 14 15.81 -1.80 8.06
CA GLY A 14 16.47 -0.80 7.21
C GLY A 14 15.54 0.36 6.80
N ASN A 15 14.32 0.39 7.29
CA ASN A 15 13.38 1.47 7.08
C ASN A 15 13.63 2.57 8.14
N PRO A 16 14.05 3.79 7.74
CA PRO A 16 14.31 4.88 8.67
C PRO A 16 13.09 5.26 9.53
N ALA A 17 11.87 4.92 9.09
CA ALA A 17 10.66 5.13 9.87
C ALA A 17 10.54 4.20 11.09
N PHE A 18 11.29 3.10 11.12
CA PHE A 18 11.24 2.11 12.20
C PHE A 18 12.50 2.06 13.06
N GLY A 19 13.57 2.76 12.66
CA GLY A 19 14.86 2.74 13.37
C GLY A 19 14.74 3.13 14.84
N ASP A 20 14.05 4.22 15.13
CA ASP A 20 13.90 4.75 16.48
C ASP A 20 12.81 4.01 17.31
N ILE A 21 11.91 3.29 16.66
CA ILE A 21 10.79 2.59 17.32
C ILE A 21 11.27 1.30 17.97
N PHE A 22 12.24 0.60 17.35
CA PHE A 22 12.74 -0.68 17.86
C PHE A 22 13.89 -0.51 18.88
N GLU A 23 14.60 0.61 18.90
CA GLU A 23 15.54 0.92 19.97
C GLU A 23 14.83 1.37 21.27
N GLY A 24 13.55 1.74 21.18
CA GLY A 24 12.71 2.15 22.30
C GLY A 24 11.92 1.04 23.01
N ASP A 25 12.16 -0.23 22.68
CA ASP A 25 11.39 -1.36 23.23
C ASP A 25 11.37 -1.44 24.77
N ALA A 26 12.34 -0.82 25.44
CA ALA A 26 12.37 -0.71 26.90
C ALA A 26 11.46 0.42 27.46
N GLN A 27 11.07 1.40 26.65
CA GLN A 27 10.27 2.54 27.13
C GLN A 27 8.75 2.36 26.90
N PHE A 28 8.34 1.42 26.04
CA PHE A 28 6.92 1.19 25.73
C PHE A 28 6.18 0.34 26.76
N THR A 29 6.88 -0.32 27.68
CA THR A 29 6.27 -1.13 28.75
C THR A 29 5.57 -0.29 29.82
N ASP A 30 6.02 0.95 30.02
CA ASP A 30 5.51 1.83 31.10
C ASP A 30 4.54 2.92 30.61
N LEU A 31 4.11 2.88 29.34
CA LEU A 31 3.10 3.84 28.86
C LEU A 31 1.76 3.61 29.56
N PRO A 32 1.09 4.68 30.03
CA PRO A 32 -0.26 4.60 30.55
C PRO A 32 -1.18 3.86 29.59
N THR A 33 -2.11 3.08 30.11
CA THR A 33 -3.02 2.23 29.31
C THR A 33 -3.81 3.03 28.26
N ASP A 34 -4.00 4.33 28.48
CA ASP A 34 -4.68 5.25 27.55
C ASP A 34 -3.86 5.59 26.30
N GLN A 35 -2.54 5.34 26.32
CA GLN A 35 -1.64 5.61 25.18
C GLN A 35 -1.31 4.35 24.38
N LYS A 36 -1.72 3.17 24.84
CA LYS A 36 -1.50 1.93 24.10
C LYS A 36 -2.48 1.84 22.93
N MET A 37 -1.96 1.46 21.76
CA MET A 37 -2.82 1.18 20.62
C MET A 37 -3.79 0.04 20.95
N THR A 38 -5.09 0.34 20.95
CA THR A 38 -6.13 -0.67 21.08
C THR A 38 -6.61 -1.07 19.69
N LEU A 39 -6.95 -2.34 19.51
CA LEU A 39 -7.47 -2.85 18.24
C LEU A 39 -8.73 -2.08 17.82
N ALA A 40 -9.64 -1.79 18.75
CA ALA A 40 -10.83 -0.99 18.51
C ALA A 40 -10.50 0.46 18.08
N GLY A 41 -9.49 1.08 18.72
CA GLY A 41 -9.03 2.42 18.37
C GLY A 41 -8.44 2.47 16.95
N THR A 42 -7.69 1.45 16.57
CA THR A 42 -7.11 1.33 15.22
C THR A 42 -8.23 1.17 14.17
N VAL A 43 -9.19 0.28 14.41
CA VAL A 43 -10.31 0.05 13.48
C VAL A 43 -11.12 1.34 13.29
N ASN A 44 -11.44 2.07 14.38
CA ASN A 44 -12.16 3.33 14.28
C ASN A 44 -11.40 4.39 13.47
N LYS A 45 -10.11 4.58 13.72
CA LYS A 45 -9.28 5.54 12.99
C LYS A 45 -9.18 5.17 11.51
N THR A 46 -8.97 3.89 11.20
CA THR A 46 -8.95 3.39 9.82
C THR A 46 -10.30 3.62 9.14
N GLY A 47 -11.42 3.36 9.83
CA GLY A 47 -12.75 3.61 9.31
C GLY A 47 -13.00 5.10 8.97
N ILE A 48 -12.54 6.01 9.84
CA ILE A 48 -12.64 7.47 9.59
C ILE A 48 -11.80 7.87 8.37
N LEU A 49 -10.55 7.40 8.28
CA LEU A 49 -9.67 7.69 7.14
C LEU A 49 -10.23 7.14 5.83
N LEU A 50 -10.78 5.92 5.86
CA LEU A 50 -11.43 5.33 4.70
C LEU A 50 -12.68 6.12 4.28
N GLY A 51 -13.49 6.57 5.25
CA GLY A 51 -14.64 7.44 5.00
C GLY A 51 -14.24 8.76 4.35
N LEU A 52 -13.19 9.43 4.84
CA LEU A 52 -12.65 10.65 4.26
C LEU A 52 -12.15 10.42 2.82
N CYS A 53 -11.42 9.34 2.59
CA CYS A 53 -10.95 8.96 1.27
C CYS A 53 -12.13 8.72 0.32
N PHE A 54 -13.17 8.00 0.75
CA PHE A 54 -14.35 7.72 -0.05
C PHE A 54 -15.14 8.97 -0.40
N LEU A 55 -15.31 9.89 0.55
CA LEU A 55 -15.99 11.19 0.31
C LEU A 55 -15.27 12.01 -0.74
N THR A 56 -13.95 12.16 -0.64
CA THR A 56 -13.17 12.92 -1.62
C THR A 56 -13.07 12.21 -2.97
N ALA A 57 -13.05 10.87 -2.99
CA ALA A 57 -13.14 10.10 -4.23
C ALA A 57 -14.46 10.34 -4.96
N THR A 58 -15.58 10.37 -4.23
CA THR A 58 -16.90 10.66 -4.80
C THR A 58 -16.97 12.08 -5.37
N ILE A 59 -16.38 13.07 -4.67
CA ILE A 59 -16.31 14.44 -5.16
C ILE A 59 -15.49 14.52 -6.45
N SER A 60 -14.30 13.89 -6.48
CA SER A 60 -13.42 13.87 -7.64
C SER A 60 -14.05 13.13 -8.83
N TRP A 61 -14.81 12.07 -8.57
CA TRP A 61 -15.56 11.33 -9.58
C TRP A 61 -16.62 12.22 -10.26
N ASN A 62 -17.41 12.96 -9.48
CA ASN A 62 -18.47 13.80 -10.00
C ASN A 62 -17.98 15.07 -10.70
N LEU A 63 -16.94 15.71 -10.18
CA LEU A 63 -16.40 16.94 -10.73
C LEU A 63 -15.50 16.73 -11.95
N TYR A 64 -15.01 15.50 -12.14
CA TYR A 64 -13.99 15.13 -13.12
C TYR A 64 -13.10 16.28 -13.57
N SER A 65 -12.07 16.54 -12.82
CA SER A 65 -11.02 17.51 -13.17
C SER A 65 -9.66 16.83 -13.16
N PRO A 66 -8.96 16.78 -14.30
CA PRO A 66 -7.58 16.29 -14.33
C PRO A 66 -6.66 17.00 -13.33
N VAL A 67 -6.95 18.27 -13.05
CA VAL A 67 -6.21 19.07 -12.06
C VAL A 67 -6.40 18.51 -10.66
N LEU A 68 -7.62 18.15 -10.26
CA LEU A 68 -7.89 17.54 -8.94
C LEU A 68 -7.18 16.19 -8.80
N MET A 69 -7.13 15.39 -9.85
CA MET A 69 -6.40 14.13 -9.86
C MET A 69 -4.90 14.35 -9.64
N VAL A 70 -4.29 15.27 -10.37
CA VAL A 70 -2.85 15.59 -10.24
C VAL A 70 -2.54 16.17 -8.84
N VAL A 71 -3.37 17.08 -8.34
CA VAL A 71 -3.24 17.62 -6.98
C VAL A 71 -3.37 16.51 -5.95
N GLY A 72 -4.29 15.57 -6.14
CA GLY A 72 -4.46 14.40 -5.29
C GLY A 72 -3.20 13.51 -5.26
N VAL A 73 -2.63 13.20 -6.42
CA VAL A 73 -1.41 12.38 -6.52
C VAL A 73 -0.22 13.07 -5.86
N ILE A 74 0.04 14.33 -6.21
CA ILE A 74 1.20 15.08 -5.68
C ILE A 74 1.01 15.34 -4.19
N GLY A 75 -0.16 15.81 -3.77
CA GLY A 75 -0.47 16.09 -2.37
C GLY A 75 -0.43 14.82 -1.51
N GLY A 76 -0.95 13.71 -2.02
CA GLY A 76 -0.87 12.40 -1.38
C GLY A 76 0.57 11.92 -1.22
N LEU A 77 1.41 12.05 -2.25
CA LEU A 77 2.81 11.70 -2.18
C LEU A 77 3.56 12.52 -1.13
N ILE A 78 3.36 13.84 -1.12
CA ILE A 78 3.98 14.74 -0.13
C ILE A 78 3.51 14.37 1.28
N ALA A 79 2.21 14.17 1.49
CA ALA A 79 1.66 13.78 2.79
C ALA A 79 2.21 12.42 3.26
N ALA A 80 2.36 11.44 2.36
CA ALA A 80 2.97 10.16 2.67
C ALA A 80 4.42 10.32 3.13
N ILE A 81 5.23 11.07 2.37
CA ILE A 81 6.63 11.33 2.71
C ILE A 81 6.74 12.02 4.08
N VAL A 82 5.92 13.05 4.32
CA VAL A 82 5.90 13.76 5.61
C VAL A 82 5.52 12.81 6.75
N THR A 83 4.55 11.93 6.54
CA THR A 83 4.13 10.95 7.56
C THR A 83 5.24 9.96 7.90
N ILE A 84 6.00 9.51 6.89
CA ILE A 84 7.11 8.57 7.07
C ILE A 84 8.25 9.21 7.88
N PHE A 85 8.62 10.45 7.55
CA PHE A 85 9.76 11.11 8.19
C PHE A 85 9.42 11.80 9.53
N LYS A 86 8.14 12.09 9.80
CA LYS A 86 7.70 12.73 11.05
C LYS A 86 6.53 11.95 11.69
N PRO A 87 6.80 10.85 12.40
CA PRO A 87 5.77 10.02 13.02
C PRO A 87 4.91 10.76 14.05
N THR A 88 5.45 11.82 14.69
CA THR A 88 4.74 12.63 15.69
C THR A 88 3.51 13.36 15.14
N ILE A 89 3.53 13.73 13.85
CA ILE A 89 2.40 14.40 13.19
C ILE A 89 1.54 13.43 12.36
N ALA A 90 1.84 12.13 12.42
CA ALA A 90 1.12 11.09 11.67
C ALA A 90 -0.41 11.14 11.85
N PRO A 91 -1.00 11.42 13.03
CA PRO A 91 -2.45 11.50 13.18
C PRO A 91 -3.10 12.56 12.28
N THR A 92 -2.45 13.71 12.12
CA THR A 92 -2.95 14.80 11.27
C THR A 92 -2.59 14.57 9.81
N SER A 93 -1.34 14.19 9.55
CA SER A 93 -0.81 13.96 8.21
C SER A 93 -1.52 12.80 7.49
N SER A 94 -1.90 11.73 8.20
CA SER A 94 -2.68 10.63 7.63
C SER A 94 -4.07 11.05 7.16
N SER A 95 -4.70 12.01 7.84
CA SER A 95 -6.00 12.54 7.43
C SER A 95 -5.88 13.33 6.11
N PHE A 96 -4.86 14.16 5.97
CA PHE A 96 -4.56 14.85 4.70
C PHE A 96 -4.20 13.87 3.60
N TYR A 97 -3.40 12.86 3.91
CA TYR A 97 -3.09 11.78 2.97
C TYR A 97 -4.37 11.11 2.45
N ALA A 98 -5.30 10.75 3.33
CA ALA A 98 -6.56 10.13 2.95
C ALA A 98 -7.41 11.01 2.04
N LEU A 99 -7.47 12.34 2.31
CA LEU A 99 -8.18 13.31 1.47
C LEU A 99 -7.58 13.39 0.06
N PHE A 100 -6.26 13.56 -0.04
CA PHE A 100 -5.57 13.64 -1.32
C PHE A 100 -5.63 12.31 -2.09
N GLN A 101 -5.49 11.19 -1.39
CA GLN A 101 -5.58 9.87 -1.99
C GLN A 101 -6.97 9.61 -2.56
N GLY A 102 -8.02 10.06 -1.88
CA GLY A 102 -9.38 9.97 -2.41
C GLY A 102 -9.56 10.79 -3.70
N LEU A 103 -9.03 12.03 -3.75
CA LEU A 103 -9.07 12.83 -4.97
C LEU A 103 -8.36 12.13 -6.14
N ALA A 104 -7.19 11.56 -5.89
CA ALA A 104 -6.44 10.81 -6.89
C ALA A 104 -7.21 9.59 -7.38
N LEU A 105 -7.66 8.75 -6.45
CA LEU A 105 -8.37 7.49 -6.77
C LEU A 105 -9.70 7.75 -7.50
N GLY A 106 -10.46 8.76 -7.07
CA GLY A 106 -11.73 9.12 -7.73
C GLY A 106 -11.52 9.54 -9.19
N GLY A 107 -10.53 10.40 -9.45
CA GLY A 107 -10.19 10.85 -10.80
C GLY A 107 -9.67 9.71 -11.70
N ILE A 108 -8.77 8.89 -11.17
CA ILE A 108 -8.24 7.73 -11.90
C ILE A 108 -9.37 6.73 -12.21
N SER A 109 -10.20 6.41 -11.21
CA SER A 109 -11.32 5.47 -11.39
C SER A 109 -12.31 5.97 -12.44
N PHE A 110 -12.64 7.26 -12.45
CA PHE A 110 -13.50 7.85 -13.47
C PHE A 110 -12.88 7.75 -14.86
N MET A 111 -11.57 8.00 -15.00
CA MET A 111 -10.89 7.90 -16.29
C MET A 111 -10.95 6.46 -16.84
N PHE A 112 -10.71 5.47 -16.00
CA PHE A 112 -10.78 4.07 -16.40
C PHE A 112 -12.22 3.61 -16.69
N GLU A 113 -13.20 4.08 -15.90
CA GLU A 113 -14.60 3.75 -16.11
C GLU A 113 -15.13 4.24 -17.47
N ASN A 114 -14.66 5.41 -17.93
CA ASN A 114 -14.99 5.92 -19.25
C ASN A 114 -14.38 5.12 -20.41
N GLN A 115 -13.20 4.51 -20.19
CA GLN A 115 -12.56 3.67 -21.19
C GLN A 115 -13.09 2.23 -21.16
N TYR A 116 -13.41 1.73 -20.00
CA TYR A 116 -13.83 0.34 -19.74
C TYR A 116 -15.01 0.34 -18.75
N PRO A 117 -16.24 0.52 -19.24
CA PRO A 117 -17.41 0.59 -18.37
C PRO A 117 -17.54 -0.62 -17.43
N GLY A 118 -17.75 -0.36 -16.14
CA GLY A 118 -17.87 -1.39 -15.11
C GLY A 118 -16.55 -1.80 -14.45
N ILE A 119 -15.39 -1.31 -14.92
CA ILE A 119 -14.08 -1.72 -14.40
C ILE A 119 -13.87 -1.27 -12.95
N ALA A 120 -14.34 -0.08 -12.58
CA ALA A 120 -14.17 0.44 -11.23
C ALA A 120 -14.95 -0.41 -10.21
N VAL A 121 -16.17 -0.78 -10.52
CA VAL A 121 -17.00 -1.64 -9.65
C VAL A 121 -16.39 -3.05 -9.53
N GLN A 122 -15.90 -3.60 -10.64
CA GLN A 122 -15.22 -4.90 -10.65
C GLN A 122 -13.94 -4.87 -9.80
N ALA A 123 -13.11 -3.82 -9.92
CA ALA A 123 -11.89 -3.67 -9.15
C ALA A 123 -12.16 -3.58 -7.65
N ILE A 124 -13.19 -2.79 -7.26
CA ILE A 124 -13.63 -2.66 -5.86
C ILE A 124 -14.12 -4.03 -5.35
N GLY A 125 -14.99 -4.70 -6.10
CA GLY A 125 -15.53 -6.00 -5.72
C GLY A 125 -14.44 -7.07 -5.56
N LEU A 126 -13.49 -7.13 -6.49
CA LEU A 126 -12.35 -8.04 -6.42
C LEU A 126 -11.43 -7.74 -5.22
N THR A 127 -11.20 -6.47 -4.92
CA THR A 127 -10.37 -6.06 -3.77
C THR A 127 -11.01 -6.49 -2.46
N PHE A 128 -12.30 -6.21 -2.26
CA PHE A 128 -13.02 -6.66 -1.07
C PHE A 128 -13.16 -8.18 -1.00
N GLY A 129 -13.42 -8.84 -2.12
CA GLY A 129 -13.48 -10.29 -2.22
C GLY A 129 -12.15 -10.95 -1.84
N THR A 130 -11.04 -10.40 -2.35
CA THR A 130 -9.67 -10.86 -2.01
C THR A 130 -9.38 -10.64 -0.52
N LEU A 131 -9.69 -9.47 0.02
CA LEU A 131 -9.51 -9.18 1.44
C LEU A 131 -10.32 -10.14 2.32
N ALA A 132 -11.60 -10.37 2.00
CA ALA A 132 -12.43 -11.30 2.74
C ALA A 132 -11.89 -12.74 2.67
N SER A 133 -11.47 -13.19 1.50
CA SER A 133 -10.88 -14.51 1.31
C SER A 133 -9.60 -14.69 2.13
N LEU A 134 -8.72 -13.69 2.12
CA LEU A 134 -7.46 -13.72 2.90
C LEU A 134 -7.73 -13.70 4.41
N LEU A 135 -8.72 -12.93 4.87
CA LEU A 135 -9.13 -12.93 6.28
C LEU A 135 -9.64 -14.32 6.73
N VAL A 136 -10.41 -14.99 5.88
CA VAL A 136 -10.86 -16.36 6.14
C VAL A 136 -9.67 -17.31 6.18
N CYS A 137 -8.76 -17.25 5.22
CA CYS A 137 -7.55 -18.07 5.17
C CYS A 137 -6.64 -17.83 6.39
N TYR A 138 -6.54 -16.60 6.85
CA TYR A 138 -5.81 -16.25 8.06
C TYR A 138 -6.48 -16.82 9.31
N LYS A 139 -7.80 -16.65 9.43
CA LYS A 139 -8.58 -17.16 10.57
C LYS A 139 -8.56 -18.69 10.66
N THR A 140 -8.57 -19.39 9.52
CA THR A 140 -8.51 -20.85 9.46
C THR A 140 -7.08 -21.41 9.61
N GLY A 141 -6.07 -20.53 9.67
CA GLY A 141 -4.67 -20.95 9.84
C GLY A 141 -4.05 -21.53 8.57
N LEU A 142 -4.70 -21.41 7.42
CA LEU A 142 -4.16 -21.80 6.12
C LEU A 142 -2.93 -20.96 5.75
N ILE A 143 -2.95 -19.67 6.09
CA ILE A 143 -1.83 -18.75 5.90
C ILE A 143 -1.27 -18.40 7.27
N LYS A 144 -0.01 -18.74 7.49
CA LYS A 144 0.73 -18.37 8.70
C LYS A 144 1.79 -17.35 8.30
N PRO A 145 1.75 -16.12 8.80
CA PRO A 145 2.76 -15.10 8.52
C PRO A 145 4.05 -15.44 9.27
N THR A 146 4.84 -16.34 8.68
CA THR A 146 6.18 -16.64 9.17
C THR A 146 7.17 -15.58 8.68
N GLU A 147 8.31 -15.43 9.37
CA GLU A 147 9.37 -14.51 8.95
C GLU A 147 9.83 -14.74 7.50
N ASN A 148 10.01 -16.02 7.14
CA ASN A 148 10.39 -16.40 5.78
C ASN A 148 9.33 -16.02 4.74
N PHE A 149 8.05 -16.18 5.07
CA PHE A 149 6.94 -15.78 4.22
C PHE A 149 6.93 -14.26 4.01
N ARG A 150 7.15 -13.48 5.07
CA ARG A 150 7.25 -12.03 5.02
C ARG A 150 8.42 -11.56 4.13
N LEU A 151 9.60 -12.13 4.32
CA LEU A 151 10.79 -11.83 3.49
C LEU A 151 10.55 -12.14 2.01
N MET A 152 9.89 -13.26 1.71
CA MET A 152 9.55 -13.63 0.35
C MET A 152 8.62 -12.62 -0.32
N ILE A 153 7.58 -12.14 0.38
CA ILE A 153 6.65 -11.15 -0.15
C ILE A 153 7.33 -9.80 -0.35
N VAL A 154 8.13 -9.36 0.62
CA VAL A 154 8.90 -8.11 0.51
C VAL A 154 9.87 -8.17 -0.67
N GLY A 155 10.59 -9.29 -0.82
CA GLY A 155 11.50 -9.50 -1.95
C GLY A 155 10.78 -9.51 -3.30
N ALA A 156 9.64 -10.19 -3.41
CA ALA A 156 8.82 -10.21 -4.62
C ALA A 156 8.27 -8.82 -4.96
N THR A 157 7.77 -8.09 -3.97
CA THR A 157 7.29 -6.71 -4.14
C THR A 157 8.41 -5.78 -4.61
N GLY A 158 9.60 -5.90 -4.01
CA GLY A 158 10.79 -5.16 -4.43
C GLY A 158 11.20 -5.48 -5.87
N GLY A 159 11.15 -6.75 -6.26
CA GLY A 159 11.43 -7.18 -7.64
C GLY A 159 10.44 -6.60 -8.65
N ILE A 160 9.13 -6.62 -8.33
CA ILE A 160 8.09 -5.99 -9.15
C ILE A 160 8.33 -4.49 -9.26
N PHE A 161 8.62 -3.80 -8.14
CA PHE A 161 8.93 -2.37 -8.14
C PHE A 161 10.11 -2.04 -9.04
N LEU A 162 11.21 -2.80 -8.97
CA LEU A 162 12.38 -2.61 -9.83
C LEU A 162 12.04 -2.80 -11.31
N LEU A 163 11.25 -3.80 -11.67
CA LEU A 163 10.81 -4.01 -13.06
C LEU A 163 10.02 -2.82 -13.59
N TYR A 164 9.07 -2.30 -12.81
CA TYR A 164 8.30 -1.12 -13.21
C TYR A 164 9.17 0.14 -13.27
N MET A 165 10.11 0.30 -12.36
CA MET A 165 11.05 1.42 -12.35
C MET A 165 11.96 1.39 -13.58
N VAL A 166 12.49 0.23 -13.96
CA VAL A 166 13.28 0.07 -15.18
C VAL A 166 12.42 0.37 -16.41
N SER A 167 11.19 -0.16 -16.48
CA SER A 167 10.27 0.12 -17.58
C SER A 167 9.95 1.61 -17.70
N PHE A 168 9.76 2.30 -16.59
CA PHE A 168 9.52 3.74 -16.53
C PHE A 168 10.76 4.55 -17.00
N MET A 169 11.94 4.17 -16.54
CA MET A 169 13.18 4.79 -17.00
C MET A 169 13.37 4.62 -18.50
N MET A 170 13.13 3.42 -19.05
CA MET A 170 13.21 3.19 -20.50
C MET A 170 12.25 4.10 -21.27
N GLN A 171 11.04 4.34 -20.76
CA GLN A 171 10.09 5.26 -21.40
C GLN A 171 10.58 6.71 -21.40
N ILE A 172 11.18 7.18 -20.30
CA ILE A 172 11.73 8.55 -20.21
C ILE A 172 12.88 8.75 -21.19
N PHE A 173 13.76 7.75 -21.34
CA PHE A 173 14.92 7.84 -22.23
C PHE A 173 14.61 7.48 -23.70
N GLY A 174 13.32 7.46 -24.09
CA GLY A 174 12.89 7.26 -25.47
C GLY A 174 12.91 5.81 -25.95
N GLY A 175 13.08 4.85 -25.04
CA GLY A 175 12.93 3.42 -25.32
C GLY A 175 11.47 2.96 -25.27
N SER A 176 11.17 1.81 -25.88
CA SER A 176 9.89 1.15 -25.70
C SER A 176 9.81 0.55 -24.30
N SER A 177 8.62 0.59 -23.66
CA SER A 177 8.36 -0.14 -22.43
C SER A 177 8.63 -1.63 -22.60
N LEU A 178 8.91 -2.32 -21.48
CA LEU A 178 9.07 -3.78 -21.51
C LEU A 178 7.77 -4.43 -22.00
N GLY A 179 7.77 -4.84 -23.28
CA GLY A 179 6.56 -5.27 -23.99
C GLY A 179 5.82 -6.43 -23.34
N PHE A 180 6.52 -7.29 -22.58
CA PHE A 180 5.87 -8.42 -21.91
C PHE A 180 5.00 -8.01 -20.72
N ILE A 181 5.29 -6.88 -20.05
CA ILE A 181 4.52 -6.39 -18.90
C ILE A 181 3.10 -5.94 -19.34
N HIS A 182 3.01 -5.37 -20.54
CA HIS A 182 1.76 -4.80 -21.07
C HIS A 182 1.19 -5.62 -22.24
N SER A 183 1.70 -6.84 -22.47
CA SER A 183 1.18 -7.70 -23.54
C SER A 183 -0.18 -8.29 -23.17
N ASN A 184 -1.10 -8.32 -24.14
CA ASN A 184 -2.39 -9.01 -24.01
C ASN A 184 -2.26 -10.53 -24.20
N GLY A 185 -1.03 -11.06 -24.31
CA GLY A 185 -0.76 -12.47 -24.48
C GLY A 185 -0.68 -13.22 -23.15
N PHE A 186 -0.47 -14.54 -23.24
CA PHE A 186 -0.36 -15.45 -22.11
C PHE A 186 0.67 -14.97 -21.06
N PHE A 187 1.81 -14.44 -21.48
CA PHE A 187 2.85 -13.92 -20.60
C PHE A 187 2.40 -12.68 -19.82
N GLY A 188 1.71 -11.74 -20.46
CA GLY A 188 1.21 -10.53 -19.81
C GLY A 188 0.10 -10.83 -18.79
N ILE A 189 -0.82 -11.74 -19.14
CA ILE A 189 -1.86 -12.19 -18.21
C ILE A 189 -1.24 -12.92 -17.01
N GLY A 190 -0.28 -13.83 -17.25
CA GLY A 190 0.43 -14.53 -16.21
C GLY A 190 1.19 -13.59 -15.27
N PHE A 191 1.89 -12.59 -15.82
CA PHE A 191 2.57 -11.57 -15.04
C PHE A 191 1.59 -10.71 -14.21
N SER A 192 0.47 -10.30 -14.80
CA SER A 192 -0.58 -9.53 -14.09
C SER A 192 -1.15 -10.33 -12.92
N LEU A 193 -1.45 -11.61 -13.11
CA LEU A 193 -1.92 -12.49 -12.04
C LEU A 193 -0.88 -12.66 -10.93
N PHE A 194 0.38 -12.77 -11.29
CA PHE A 194 1.49 -12.82 -10.32
C PHE A 194 1.56 -11.52 -9.49
N VAL A 195 1.51 -10.35 -10.13
CA VAL A 195 1.53 -9.04 -9.46
C VAL A 195 0.33 -8.90 -8.52
N VAL A 196 -0.87 -9.23 -8.99
CA VAL A 196 -2.10 -9.20 -8.16
C VAL A 196 -1.99 -10.18 -7.00
N GLY A 197 -1.45 -11.38 -7.20
CA GLY A 197 -1.21 -12.36 -6.15
C GLY A 197 -0.28 -11.82 -5.06
N ILE A 198 0.85 -11.22 -5.43
CA ILE A 198 1.78 -10.61 -4.48
C ILE A 198 1.14 -9.41 -3.77
N ALA A 199 0.39 -8.57 -4.48
CA ALA A 199 -0.36 -7.45 -3.88
C ALA A 199 -1.39 -7.95 -2.86
N ALA A 200 -2.11 -9.03 -3.17
CA ALA A 200 -3.04 -9.66 -2.24
C ALA A 200 -2.35 -10.19 -0.99
N LEU A 201 -1.21 -10.86 -1.15
CA LEU A 201 -0.43 -11.38 -0.01
C LEU A 201 0.13 -10.26 0.88
N ASN A 202 0.41 -9.07 0.34
CA ASN A 202 0.78 -7.90 1.13
C ASN A 202 -0.33 -7.42 2.08
N LEU A 203 -1.60 -7.72 1.81
CA LEU A 203 -2.71 -7.40 2.71
C LEU A 203 -2.69 -8.21 4.02
N VAL A 204 -1.94 -9.32 4.06
CA VAL A 204 -1.84 -10.21 5.23
C VAL A 204 -0.64 -9.86 6.11
N LEU A 205 0.31 -9.06 5.59
CA LEU A 205 1.50 -8.59 6.31
C LEU A 205 1.23 -7.38 7.17
#